data_96ac9d8ce7dbcdb30e610a71960cbded
#
_entry.id   96ac9d8ce7dbcdb30e610a71960cbded
#
_cell.length_a   1.000
_cell.length_b   1.000
_cell.length_c   1.000
_cell.angle_alpha   90.00
_cell.angle_beta   90.00
_cell.angle_gamma   90.00
#
_symmetry.space_group_name_H-M   'P 1'
#
loop_
_entity.id
_entity.type
_entity.pdbx_description
1 polymer ?
#
loop_
_entity_poly.entity_id
_entity_poly.type
_entity_poly.pdbx_seq_one_letter_code
_entity_poly.pdbx_strand_id
1 'polypeptide(L)'
;MNRFLFSVITLLFFSIQIFAQDTVAQKYAGYITADDARKHLTIIASDAFEGRETGKPGAKKAADYIAAEFAKLGLIAPVAGSYFQNVPLKDPALKAVNVMGYLEGTDLKNEVLIFSAHYDHIGLNATGVDRINNGADDDGSGTTAILEIARAYTQAKKEGKGPRRSILFLTVVGEEKGLLGSEWYSEHPIFPLENTIADLNIDMIGRVDPSHEKEPNYCYLIGSDKLSTELHEISEYANAIYTQMDIDYKYNDPDDPERIYYRSDHYNFAKHNIPIIFYFNGVHEDYHKPSDEVSKIQFDLLVKRAQLIFYTGWDLVNRDKRPVVDVVNDMPARR
;
A
#
# COMPACT_ATOMS: atom_id res chain seq x y z
N MET A 1 57.52 -22.48 -45.22
CA MET A 1 56.56 -22.99 -44.21
C MET A 1 55.85 -21.79 -43.54
N ASN A 2 54.75 -21.29 -44.18
CA ASN A 2 54.00 -20.12 -43.67
C ASN A 2 52.86 -20.63 -42.79
N ARG A 3 52.93 -20.24 -41.50
CA ARG A 3 51.83 -20.47 -40.53
C ARG A 3 50.90 -19.24 -40.57
N PHE A 4 49.71 -19.40 -41.14
CA PHE A 4 48.63 -18.42 -41.01
C PHE A 4 48.03 -18.59 -39.61
N LEU A 5 48.11 -17.54 -38.77
CA LEU A 5 47.32 -17.38 -37.54
C LEU A 5 45.92 -16.86 -37.92
N PHE A 6 44.88 -17.67 -37.74
CA PHE A 6 43.48 -17.20 -37.75
C PHE A 6 43.16 -16.67 -36.38
N SER A 7 43.02 -15.35 -36.23
CA SER A 7 42.42 -14.72 -35.06
C SER A 7 40.89 -14.78 -35.17
N VAL A 8 40.29 -15.58 -34.31
CA VAL A 8 38.81 -15.62 -34.17
C VAL A 8 38.42 -14.45 -33.26
N ILE A 9 37.83 -13.42 -33.84
CA ILE A 9 37.20 -12.30 -33.08
C ILE A 9 35.81 -12.78 -32.66
N THR A 10 35.67 -13.12 -31.38
CA THR A 10 34.35 -13.42 -30.77
C THR A 10 33.65 -12.09 -30.49
N LEU A 11 32.67 -11.70 -31.33
CA LEU A 11 31.78 -10.62 -31.08
C LEU A 11 30.77 -11.03 -29.99
N LEU A 12 30.94 -10.49 -28.79
CA LEU A 12 29.95 -10.53 -27.73
C LEU A 12 28.81 -9.56 -28.11
N PHE A 13 27.69 -10.10 -28.57
CA PHE A 13 26.44 -9.34 -28.68
C PHE A 13 25.88 -9.13 -27.29
N PHE A 14 26.06 -7.95 -26.74
CA PHE A 14 25.25 -7.47 -25.61
C PHE A 14 23.87 -7.11 -26.18
N SER A 15 22.88 -7.95 -25.96
CA SER A 15 21.48 -7.59 -26.18
C SER A 15 21.10 -6.55 -25.11
N ILE A 16 21.07 -5.27 -25.48
CA ILE A 16 20.43 -4.23 -24.67
C ILE A 16 18.96 -4.54 -24.73
N GLN A 17 18.41 -5.10 -23.67
CA GLN A 17 16.95 -5.17 -23.50
C GLN A 17 16.49 -3.73 -23.27
N ILE A 18 15.93 -3.12 -24.31
CA ILE A 18 15.18 -1.86 -24.18
C ILE A 18 13.86 -2.23 -23.54
N PHE A 19 13.75 -2.03 -22.22
CA PHE A 19 12.49 -2.15 -21.50
C PHE A 19 11.59 -0.99 -21.93
N ALA A 20 10.57 -1.30 -22.71
CA ALA A 20 9.61 -0.30 -23.13
C ALA A 20 8.63 -0.02 -21.98
N GLN A 21 8.43 1.28 -21.68
CA GLN A 21 7.41 1.71 -20.73
C GLN A 21 6.02 1.32 -21.26
N ASP A 22 5.17 0.76 -20.38
CA ASP A 22 3.75 0.55 -20.69
C ASP A 22 3.02 1.89 -20.67
N THR A 23 2.72 2.42 -21.86
CA THR A 23 2.02 3.71 -22.02
C THR A 23 0.58 3.65 -21.49
N VAL A 24 -0.02 2.46 -21.40
CA VAL A 24 -1.34 2.26 -20.81
C VAL A 24 -1.25 2.42 -19.30
N ALA A 25 -0.27 1.77 -18.63
CA ALA A 25 0.01 1.96 -17.22
C ALA A 25 0.27 3.45 -16.89
N GLN A 26 1.12 4.12 -17.67
CA GLN A 26 1.41 5.55 -17.49
C GLN A 26 0.17 6.43 -17.58
N LYS A 27 -0.70 6.16 -18.57
CA LYS A 27 -1.97 6.90 -18.70
C LYS A 27 -2.79 6.83 -17.42
N TYR A 28 -2.95 5.64 -16.84
CA TYR A 28 -3.79 5.49 -15.65
C TYR A 28 -3.10 5.91 -14.35
N ALA A 29 -1.79 5.73 -14.22
CA ALA A 29 -1.04 6.32 -13.13
C ALA A 29 -1.18 7.85 -13.07
N GLY A 30 -1.36 8.51 -14.22
CA GLY A 30 -1.64 9.94 -14.32
C GLY A 30 -2.97 10.40 -13.70
N TYR A 31 -3.86 9.48 -13.32
CA TYR A 31 -5.06 9.80 -12.53
C TYR A 31 -4.74 9.93 -11.02
N ILE A 32 -3.59 9.49 -10.55
CA ILE A 32 -3.12 9.69 -9.18
C ILE A 32 -2.49 11.09 -9.13
N THR A 33 -3.18 12.06 -8.52
CA THR A 33 -2.80 13.48 -8.59
C THR A 33 -2.68 14.12 -7.21
N ALA A 34 -1.78 15.11 -7.07
CA ALA A 34 -1.59 15.85 -5.83
C ALA A 34 -2.85 16.63 -5.40
N ASP A 35 -3.61 17.17 -6.36
CA ASP A 35 -4.82 17.93 -6.09
C ASP A 35 -5.94 17.05 -5.53
N ASP A 36 -6.13 15.86 -6.08
CA ASP A 36 -7.18 14.95 -5.61
C ASP A 36 -6.76 14.26 -4.30
N ALA A 37 -5.49 13.87 -4.16
CA ALA A 37 -4.94 13.38 -2.89
C ALA A 37 -5.12 14.41 -1.77
N ARG A 38 -4.83 15.68 -2.04
CA ARG A 38 -5.06 16.80 -1.09
C ARG A 38 -6.52 16.91 -0.68
N LYS A 39 -7.48 16.77 -1.60
CA LYS A 39 -8.92 16.84 -1.28
C LYS A 39 -9.32 15.73 -0.31
N HIS A 40 -8.93 14.48 -0.59
CA HIS A 40 -9.23 13.34 0.27
C HIS A 40 -8.61 13.50 1.65
N LEU A 41 -7.30 13.82 1.69
CA LEU A 41 -6.57 13.93 2.94
C LEU A 41 -7.08 15.08 3.81
N THR A 42 -7.42 16.24 3.21
CA THR A 42 -8.01 17.37 3.94
C THR A 42 -9.32 17.00 4.63
N ILE A 43 -10.09 16.07 4.08
CA ILE A 43 -11.31 15.58 4.70
C ILE A 43 -10.98 14.56 5.80
N ILE A 44 -10.19 13.53 5.48
CA ILE A 44 -9.90 12.41 6.38
C ILE A 44 -9.13 12.86 7.63
N ALA A 45 -8.16 13.77 7.47
CA ALA A 45 -7.34 14.31 8.55
C ALA A 45 -7.84 15.66 9.08
N SER A 46 -9.14 15.94 8.96
CA SER A 46 -9.74 17.15 9.55
C SER A 46 -10.16 16.93 11.00
N ASP A 47 -10.26 18.02 11.77
CA ASP A 47 -10.77 18.02 13.15
C ASP A 47 -12.17 17.38 13.28
N ALA A 48 -12.99 17.46 12.23
CA ALA A 48 -14.32 16.85 12.19
C ALA A 48 -14.28 15.32 12.34
N PHE A 49 -13.13 14.68 12.05
CA PHE A 49 -12.91 13.25 12.19
C PHE A 49 -12.27 12.87 13.53
N GLU A 50 -12.02 13.82 14.42
CA GLU A 50 -11.67 13.60 15.83
C GLU A 50 -10.47 12.66 16.02
N GLY A 51 -9.50 12.67 15.07
CA GLY A 51 -8.33 11.79 15.07
C GLY A 51 -8.65 10.31 14.90
N ARG A 52 -9.79 9.95 14.36
CA ARG A 52 -10.20 8.61 13.87
C ARG A 52 -9.95 7.44 14.82
N GLU A 53 -10.00 7.63 16.15
CA GLU A 53 -9.73 6.55 17.10
C GLU A 53 -10.69 5.38 16.89
N THR A 54 -10.11 4.17 16.82
CA THR A 54 -10.84 2.89 16.70
C THR A 54 -12.00 2.79 17.67
N GLY A 55 -13.19 2.50 17.14
CA GLY A 55 -14.42 2.36 17.94
C GLY A 55 -15.08 3.68 18.34
N LYS A 56 -14.54 4.83 17.94
CA LYS A 56 -15.09 6.16 18.22
C LYS A 56 -15.79 6.76 16.99
N PRO A 57 -16.58 7.84 17.19
CA PRO A 57 -17.33 8.46 16.09
C PRO A 57 -16.45 8.93 14.93
N GLY A 58 -15.24 9.39 15.19
CA GLY A 58 -14.30 9.84 14.16
C GLY A 58 -13.92 8.71 13.20
N ALA A 59 -13.58 7.54 13.72
CA ALA A 59 -13.29 6.36 12.88
C ALA A 59 -14.53 5.94 12.04
N LYS A 60 -15.73 6.02 12.62
CA LYS A 60 -16.95 5.74 11.86
C LYS A 60 -17.16 6.72 10.71
N LYS A 61 -16.93 8.02 10.94
CA LYS A 61 -17.01 9.04 9.88
C LYS A 61 -16.02 8.74 8.74
N ALA A 62 -14.80 8.31 9.08
CA ALA A 62 -13.79 7.93 8.09
C ALA A 62 -14.23 6.69 7.30
N ALA A 63 -14.72 5.66 7.98
CA ALA A 63 -15.26 4.47 7.32
C ALA A 63 -16.41 4.79 6.36
N ASP A 64 -17.36 5.62 6.80
CA ASP A 64 -18.50 6.05 5.96
C ASP A 64 -18.03 6.87 4.74
N TYR A 65 -17.03 7.74 4.91
CA TYR A 65 -16.44 8.51 3.82
C TYR A 65 -15.77 7.60 2.79
N ILE A 66 -14.91 6.68 3.22
CA ILE A 66 -14.19 5.76 2.33
C ILE A 66 -15.18 4.89 1.55
N ALA A 67 -16.19 4.34 2.23
CA ALA A 67 -17.24 3.55 1.59
C ALA A 67 -18.01 4.35 0.54
N ALA A 68 -18.31 5.63 0.82
CA ALA A 68 -18.96 6.51 -0.14
C ALA A 68 -18.08 6.79 -1.37
N GLU A 69 -16.77 6.97 -1.19
CA GLU A 69 -15.84 7.13 -2.31
C GLU A 69 -15.72 5.83 -3.15
N PHE A 70 -15.63 4.66 -2.50
CA PHE A 70 -15.66 3.38 -3.23
C PHE A 70 -16.96 3.21 -4.04
N ALA A 71 -18.11 3.60 -3.48
CA ALA A 71 -19.39 3.58 -4.20
C ALA A 71 -19.40 4.52 -5.40
N LYS A 72 -18.89 5.75 -5.28
CA LYS A 72 -18.77 6.72 -6.39
C LYS A 72 -17.87 6.20 -7.51
N LEU A 73 -16.82 5.47 -7.17
CA LEU A 73 -15.92 4.84 -8.14
C LEU A 73 -16.60 3.65 -8.86
N GLY A 74 -17.69 3.11 -8.33
CA GLY A 74 -18.39 1.95 -8.86
C GLY A 74 -17.74 0.62 -8.46
N LEU A 75 -16.99 0.61 -7.36
CA LEU A 75 -16.48 -0.63 -6.78
C LEU A 75 -17.61 -1.48 -6.21
N ILE A 76 -17.45 -2.78 -6.27
CA ILE A 76 -18.40 -3.74 -5.70
C ILE A 76 -18.23 -3.76 -4.18
N ALA A 77 -19.34 -3.77 -3.44
CA ALA A 77 -19.39 -4.01 -2.00
C ALA A 77 -19.33 -5.52 -1.71
N PRO A 78 -18.14 -6.07 -1.27
CA PRO A 78 -17.94 -7.53 -1.30
C PRO A 78 -18.54 -8.27 -0.11
N VAL A 79 -18.92 -7.58 0.95
CA VAL A 79 -19.42 -8.19 2.20
C VAL A 79 -20.93 -8.31 2.14
N ALA A 80 -21.44 -9.27 1.38
CA ALA A 80 -22.89 -9.48 1.17
C ALA A 80 -23.65 -8.20 0.75
N GLY A 81 -23.04 -7.39 -0.13
CA GLY A 81 -23.59 -6.11 -0.59
C GLY A 81 -23.25 -4.92 0.30
N SER A 82 -22.43 -5.10 1.33
CA SER A 82 -21.88 -4.05 2.19
C SER A 82 -20.38 -3.83 1.89
N TYR A 83 -19.90 -2.60 2.07
CA TYR A 83 -18.46 -2.29 2.09
C TYR A 83 -17.81 -2.62 3.44
N PHE A 84 -18.59 -2.96 4.48
CA PHE A 84 -18.11 -3.07 5.85
C PHE A 84 -18.01 -4.52 6.31
N GLN A 85 -16.82 -4.90 6.79
CA GLN A 85 -16.59 -6.11 7.57
C GLN A 85 -16.49 -5.72 9.05
N ASN A 86 -17.36 -6.24 9.91
CA ASN A 86 -17.28 -5.98 11.34
C ASN A 86 -16.03 -6.60 11.94
N VAL A 87 -15.29 -5.80 12.71
CA VAL A 87 -14.12 -6.21 13.48
C VAL A 87 -14.51 -6.22 14.96
N PRO A 88 -14.44 -7.36 15.66
CA PRO A 88 -14.82 -7.43 17.06
C PRO A 88 -13.78 -6.71 17.93
N LEU A 89 -14.25 -5.89 18.86
CA LEU A 89 -13.43 -5.25 19.87
C LEU A 89 -13.64 -5.90 21.25
N LYS A 90 -12.67 -5.75 22.15
CA LYS A 90 -12.79 -6.25 23.54
C LYS A 90 -14.03 -5.71 24.25
N ASP A 91 -14.37 -4.44 24.02
CA ASP A 91 -15.63 -3.84 24.45
C ASP A 91 -16.68 -4.03 23.34
N PRO A 92 -17.71 -4.88 23.53
CA PRO A 92 -18.71 -5.14 22.52
C PRO A 92 -19.66 -3.96 22.27
N ALA A 93 -19.64 -2.92 23.11
CA ALA A 93 -20.40 -1.70 22.88
C ALA A 93 -19.76 -0.82 21.80
N LEU A 94 -18.47 -0.94 21.58
CA LEU A 94 -17.76 -0.24 20.52
C LEU A 94 -17.92 -0.98 19.19
N LYS A 95 -17.95 -0.22 18.10
CA LYS A 95 -18.07 -0.75 16.74
C LYS A 95 -16.87 -0.33 15.91
N ALA A 96 -16.26 -1.32 15.26
CA ALA A 96 -15.17 -1.12 14.33
C ALA A 96 -15.43 -1.95 13.06
N VAL A 97 -14.99 -1.45 11.92
CA VAL A 97 -15.21 -2.08 10.62
C VAL A 97 -13.99 -1.93 9.73
N ASN A 98 -13.57 -2.98 9.05
CA ASN A 98 -12.75 -2.81 7.85
C ASN A 98 -13.64 -2.31 6.71
N VAL A 99 -13.11 -1.47 5.83
CA VAL A 99 -13.84 -0.96 4.66
C VAL A 99 -13.20 -1.52 3.40
N MET A 100 -14.01 -2.14 2.54
CA MET A 100 -13.54 -2.88 1.38
C MET A 100 -14.24 -2.47 0.10
N GLY A 101 -13.45 -2.16 -0.94
CA GLY A 101 -13.93 -1.99 -2.30
C GLY A 101 -13.33 -3.05 -3.21
N TYR A 102 -14.17 -3.74 -3.99
CA TYR A 102 -13.72 -4.81 -4.86
C TYR A 102 -13.86 -4.44 -6.34
N LEU A 103 -12.80 -4.65 -7.10
CA LEU A 103 -12.78 -4.49 -8.54
C LEU A 103 -12.59 -5.87 -9.18
N GLU A 104 -13.65 -6.42 -9.76
CA GLU A 104 -13.57 -7.73 -10.42
C GLU A 104 -12.68 -7.66 -11.67
N GLY A 105 -11.76 -8.59 -11.78
CA GLY A 105 -10.88 -8.77 -12.93
C GLY A 105 -11.59 -9.39 -14.14
N THR A 106 -10.81 -9.78 -15.16
CA THR A 106 -11.36 -10.41 -16.37
C THR A 106 -11.12 -11.93 -16.37
N ASP A 107 -10.08 -12.41 -17.02
CA ASP A 107 -9.82 -13.84 -17.24
C ASP A 107 -9.14 -14.54 -16.03
N LEU A 108 -8.46 -13.81 -15.17
CA LEU A 108 -7.82 -14.30 -13.95
C LEU A 108 -8.56 -13.84 -12.67
N LYS A 109 -9.86 -13.52 -12.77
CA LYS A 109 -10.65 -12.87 -11.72
C LYS A 109 -10.72 -13.60 -10.37
N ASN A 110 -10.40 -14.88 -10.33
CA ASN A 110 -10.37 -15.64 -9.09
C ASN A 110 -9.11 -15.39 -8.25
N GLU A 111 -8.06 -14.80 -8.84
CA GLU A 111 -6.89 -14.36 -8.13
C GLU A 111 -7.03 -12.88 -7.73
N VAL A 112 -6.62 -12.55 -6.50
CA VAL A 112 -6.88 -11.23 -5.89
C VAL A 112 -5.56 -10.60 -5.47
N LEU A 113 -5.31 -9.37 -5.93
CA LEU A 113 -4.31 -8.48 -5.37
C LEU A 113 -4.96 -7.63 -4.30
N ILE A 114 -4.32 -7.49 -3.13
CA ILE A 114 -4.77 -6.57 -2.08
C ILE A 114 -3.89 -5.33 -2.08
N PHE A 115 -4.53 -4.15 -1.98
CA PHE A 115 -3.90 -2.91 -1.53
C PHE A 115 -4.48 -2.61 -0.16
N SER A 116 -3.63 -2.49 0.85
CA SER A 116 -4.05 -2.24 2.23
C SER A 116 -3.46 -0.96 2.81
N ALA A 117 -4.19 -0.34 3.73
CA ALA A 117 -3.80 0.81 4.54
C ALA A 117 -4.69 0.86 5.77
N HIS A 118 -4.26 1.47 6.88
CA HIS A 118 -5.19 1.69 7.98
C HIS A 118 -5.80 3.10 7.93
N TYR A 119 -7.04 3.23 8.38
CA TYR A 119 -7.72 4.52 8.37
C TYR A 119 -7.96 5.09 9.76
N ASP A 120 -7.80 4.29 10.81
CA ASP A 120 -7.85 4.77 12.18
C ASP A 120 -6.56 5.49 12.58
N HIS A 121 -6.62 6.23 13.68
CA HIS A 121 -5.49 6.86 14.33
C HIS A 121 -5.75 6.95 15.83
N ILE A 122 -4.95 7.70 16.59
CA ILE A 122 -4.93 7.66 18.05
C ILE A 122 -5.95 8.58 18.74
N GLY A 123 -6.73 9.36 17.98
CA GLY A 123 -7.87 10.12 18.53
C GLY A 123 -7.48 11.40 19.26
N LEU A 124 -8.08 11.60 20.44
CA LEU A 124 -7.99 12.84 21.19
C LEU A 124 -7.08 12.72 22.42
N ASN A 125 -6.14 13.62 22.56
CA ASN A 125 -5.37 13.77 23.79
C ASN A 125 -6.25 14.23 24.95
N ALA A 126 -5.97 13.75 26.16
CA ALA A 126 -6.70 14.14 27.37
C ALA A 126 -6.52 15.63 27.69
N THR A 127 -5.34 16.20 27.40
CA THR A 127 -4.96 17.59 27.73
C THR A 127 -4.22 18.21 26.55
N GLY A 128 -4.11 19.54 26.56
CA GLY A 128 -3.40 20.32 25.52
C GLY A 128 -4.28 21.42 24.95
N VAL A 129 -3.67 22.36 24.25
CA VAL A 129 -4.38 23.41 23.48
C VAL A 129 -4.96 22.79 22.23
N ASP A 130 -4.11 22.11 21.47
CA ASP A 130 -4.50 21.23 20.42
C ASP A 130 -4.54 19.80 20.97
N ARG A 131 -5.68 19.14 20.81
CA ARG A 131 -5.92 17.81 21.37
C ARG A 131 -6.21 16.75 20.31
N ILE A 132 -6.37 17.16 19.07
CA ILE A 132 -6.79 16.27 18.02
C ILE A 132 -5.54 15.75 17.31
N ASN A 133 -5.31 14.45 17.39
CA ASN A 133 -4.26 13.83 16.59
C ASN A 133 -4.84 13.55 15.21
N ASN A 134 -4.65 14.49 14.28
CA ASN A 134 -5.28 14.41 12.96
C ASN A 134 -4.70 13.30 12.09
N GLY A 135 -3.45 12.86 12.35
CA GLY A 135 -2.84 11.73 11.65
C GLY A 135 -2.86 11.90 10.14
N ALA A 136 -2.29 13.02 9.65
CA ALA A 136 -2.31 13.29 8.22
C ALA A 136 -1.38 12.34 7.44
N ASP A 137 -0.22 12.04 8.03
CA ASP A 137 0.67 11.02 7.46
C ASP A 137 0.30 9.64 7.98
N ASP A 138 0.06 9.50 9.27
CA ASP A 138 -0.26 8.25 9.96
C ASP A 138 -1.78 8.06 10.20
N ASP A 139 -2.51 7.24 9.46
CA ASP A 139 -2.22 6.80 8.10
C ASP A 139 -3.27 7.40 7.13
N GLY A 140 -3.44 8.73 7.26
CA GLY A 140 -4.24 9.49 6.29
C GLY A 140 -3.62 9.42 4.89
N SER A 141 -2.29 9.40 4.80
CA SER A 141 -1.56 9.36 3.53
C SER A 141 -1.75 8.04 2.78
N GLY A 142 -1.65 6.90 3.47
CA GLY A 142 -1.87 5.58 2.88
C GLY A 142 -3.34 5.36 2.53
N THR A 143 -4.27 5.70 3.42
CA THR A 143 -5.72 5.67 3.11
C THR A 143 -6.06 6.51 1.87
N THR A 144 -5.47 7.70 1.74
CA THR A 144 -5.64 8.55 0.55
C THR A 144 -5.06 7.87 -0.70
N ALA A 145 -3.88 7.27 -0.60
CA ALA A 145 -3.28 6.54 -1.72
C ALA A 145 -4.16 5.39 -2.21
N ILE A 146 -4.81 4.65 -1.30
CA ILE A 146 -5.80 3.61 -1.66
C ILE A 146 -6.92 4.19 -2.53
N LEU A 147 -7.49 5.34 -2.16
CA LEU A 147 -8.56 5.99 -2.93
C LEU A 147 -8.10 6.41 -4.33
N GLU A 148 -6.90 6.98 -4.43
CA GLU A 148 -6.33 7.41 -5.70
C GLU A 148 -5.97 6.23 -6.61
N ILE A 149 -5.37 5.18 -6.08
CA ILE A 149 -5.07 3.94 -6.82
C ILE A 149 -6.37 3.27 -7.29
N ALA A 150 -7.40 3.21 -6.42
CA ALA A 150 -8.72 2.68 -6.79
C ALA A 150 -9.35 3.48 -7.95
N ARG A 151 -9.23 4.81 -7.93
CA ARG A 151 -9.69 5.68 -9.02
C ARG A 151 -8.97 5.36 -10.33
N ALA A 152 -7.66 5.19 -10.31
CA ALA A 152 -6.87 4.87 -11.51
C ALA A 152 -7.30 3.53 -12.13
N TYR A 153 -7.45 2.47 -11.33
CA TYR A 153 -7.89 1.16 -11.81
C TYR A 153 -9.35 1.14 -12.29
N THR A 154 -10.24 1.83 -11.59
CA THR A 154 -11.65 1.91 -12.02
C THR A 154 -11.79 2.68 -13.34
N GLN A 155 -10.99 3.71 -13.56
CA GLN A 155 -10.93 4.42 -14.83
C GLN A 155 -10.40 3.53 -15.94
N ALA A 156 -9.34 2.75 -15.68
CA ALA A 156 -8.84 1.76 -16.64
C ALA A 156 -9.92 0.76 -17.03
N LYS A 157 -10.67 0.24 -16.06
CA LYS A 157 -11.77 -0.70 -16.30
C LYS A 157 -12.89 -0.07 -17.14
N LYS A 158 -13.29 1.17 -16.83
CA LYS A 158 -14.31 1.92 -17.62
C LYS A 158 -13.93 2.09 -19.08
N GLU A 159 -12.63 2.20 -19.36
CA GLU A 159 -12.08 2.34 -20.71
C GLU A 159 -11.74 1.00 -21.39
N GLY A 160 -12.15 -0.14 -20.79
CA GLY A 160 -11.88 -1.48 -21.34
C GLY A 160 -10.43 -1.94 -21.22
N LYS A 161 -9.67 -1.33 -20.30
CA LYS A 161 -8.29 -1.67 -19.95
C LYS A 161 -8.18 -2.12 -18.49
N GLY A 162 -9.24 -2.76 -17.98
CA GLY A 162 -9.29 -3.27 -16.62
C GLY A 162 -8.29 -4.40 -16.37
N PRO A 163 -8.00 -4.69 -15.10
CA PRO A 163 -7.04 -5.72 -14.71
C PRO A 163 -7.55 -7.13 -15.09
N ARG A 164 -6.63 -8.05 -15.32
CA ARG A 164 -6.94 -9.48 -15.52
C ARG A 164 -7.32 -10.13 -14.18
N ARG A 165 -6.56 -9.84 -13.11
CA ARG A 165 -6.85 -10.27 -11.74
C ARG A 165 -7.77 -9.27 -11.05
N SER A 166 -8.50 -9.75 -10.09
CA SER A 166 -9.31 -8.89 -9.23
C SER A 166 -8.44 -8.12 -8.25
N ILE A 167 -8.97 -6.99 -7.79
CA ILE A 167 -8.30 -6.14 -6.81
C ILE A 167 -9.25 -5.93 -5.61
N LEU A 168 -8.73 -6.10 -4.41
CA LEU A 168 -9.37 -5.69 -3.17
C LEU A 168 -8.64 -4.46 -2.62
N PHE A 169 -9.36 -3.34 -2.53
CA PHE A 169 -8.92 -2.16 -1.80
C PHE A 169 -9.43 -2.31 -0.37
N LEU A 170 -8.52 -2.53 0.56
CA LEU A 170 -8.80 -2.88 1.94
C LEU A 170 -8.28 -1.79 2.87
N THR A 171 -9.17 -0.96 3.42
CA THR A 171 -8.79 -0.06 4.50
C THR A 171 -9.20 -0.68 5.83
N VAL A 172 -8.21 -0.91 6.70
CA VAL A 172 -8.39 -1.63 7.95
C VAL A 172 -8.51 -0.67 9.14
N VAL A 173 -9.08 -1.19 10.23
CA VAL A 173 -9.27 -0.46 11.49
C VAL A 173 -8.52 -1.13 12.63
N GLY A 174 -8.07 -0.35 13.59
CA GLY A 174 -7.45 -0.89 14.81
C GLY A 174 -5.99 -1.30 14.60
N GLU A 175 -5.30 -0.72 13.63
CA GLU A 175 -3.86 -0.82 13.52
C GLU A 175 -3.21 -0.34 14.80
N GLU A 176 -3.57 0.86 15.26
CA GLU A 176 -3.11 1.55 16.47
C GLU A 176 -3.47 0.83 17.79
N LYS A 177 -4.33 -0.15 17.71
CA LYS A 177 -4.73 -1.02 18.84
C LYS A 177 -4.13 -2.43 18.72
N GLY A 178 -3.16 -2.63 17.81
CA GLY A 178 -2.41 -3.85 17.63
C GLY A 178 -2.81 -4.67 16.41
N LEU A 179 -3.04 -4.03 15.27
CA LEU A 179 -3.31 -4.64 13.95
C LEU A 179 -4.63 -5.43 13.91
N LEU A 180 -5.66 -4.98 14.64
CA LEU A 180 -6.90 -5.75 14.85
C LEU A 180 -7.65 -6.03 13.55
N GLY A 181 -7.72 -5.06 12.65
CA GLY A 181 -8.49 -5.16 11.41
C GLY A 181 -7.86 -6.11 10.40
N SER A 182 -6.56 -6.02 10.19
CA SER A 182 -5.84 -6.91 9.30
C SER A 182 -5.74 -8.33 9.87
N GLU A 183 -5.56 -8.49 11.19
CA GLU A 183 -5.63 -9.81 11.83
C GLU A 183 -7.01 -10.44 11.62
N TRP A 184 -8.08 -9.67 11.88
CA TRP A 184 -9.44 -10.17 11.67
C TRP A 184 -9.70 -10.56 10.21
N TYR A 185 -9.25 -9.73 9.24
CA TYR A 185 -9.41 -10.06 7.83
C TYR A 185 -8.64 -11.31 7.44
N SER A 186 -7.37 -11.44 7.86
CA SER A 186 -6.54 -12.59 7.50
C SER A 186 -7.05 -13.90 8.10
N GLU A 187 -7.76 -13.86 9.23
CA GLU A 187 -8.39 -15.04 9.86
C GLU A 187 -9.83 -15.29 9.37
N HIS A 188 -10.52 -14.26 8.85
CA HIS A 188 -11.89 -14.29 8.35
C HIS A 188 -11.99 -13.64 6.97
N PRO A 189 -11.24 -14.10 5.97
CA PRO A 189 -11.12 -13.44 4.69
C PRO A 189 -12.43 -13.54 3.89
N ILE A 190 -12.76 -12.47 3.15
CA ILE A 190 -13.92 -12.47 2.24
C ILE A 190 -13.61 -13.26 0.96
N PHE A 191 -12.37 -13.28 0.54
CA PHE A 191 -11.85 -14.12 -0.54
C PHE A 191 -10.84 -15.10 0.05
N PRO A 192 -10.83 -16.37 -0.37
CA PRO A 192 -9.89 -17.37 0.15
C PRO A 192 -8.45 -16.87 0.06
N LEU A 193 -7.67 -16.99 1.15
CA LEU A 193 -6.29 -16.46 1.19
C LEU A 193 -5.38 -17.12 0.14
N GLU A 194 -5.64 -18.40 -0.22
CA GLU A 194 -4.92 -19.09 -1.28
C GLU A 194 -5.08 -18.43 -2.66
N ASN A 195 -6.12 -17.61 -2.83
CA ASN A 195 -6.34 -16.82 -4.04
C ASN A 195 -5.69 -15.44 -3.98
N THR A 196 -5.22 -15.00 -2.81
CA THR A 196 -4.49 -13.73 -2.66
C THR A 196 -3.08 -13.90 -3.20
N ILE A 197 -2.72 -13.08 -4.20
CA ILE A 197 -1.41 -13.19 -4.86
C ILE A 197 -0.33 -12.37 -4.16
N ALA A 198 -0.69 -11.25 -3.59
CA ALA A 198 0.15 -10.38 -2.78
C ALA A 198 -0.71 -9.37 -2.00
N ASP A 199 -0.12 -8.76 -0.97
CA ASP A 199 -0.62 -7.56 -0.30
C ASP A 199 0.40 -6.43 -0.45
N LEU A 200 -0.05 -5.29 -0.97
CA LEU A 200 0.71 -4.05 -1.09
C LEU A 200 0.20 -3.08 -0.03
N ASN A 201 0.85 -3.09 1.12
CA ASN A 201 0.50 -2.29 2.29
C ASN A 201 1.13 -0.89 2.22
N ILE A 202 0.35 0.12 2.56
CA ILE A 202 0.73 1.53 2.48
C ILE A 202 0.51 2.14 3.85
N ASP A 203 1.58 2.70 4.43
CA ASP A 203 1.50 3.33 5.74
C ASP A 203 2.57 4.41 5.83
N MET A 204 2.16 5.66 6.10
CA MET A 204 3.01 6.83 6.23
C MET A 204 3.90 7.10 5.00
N ILE A 205 3.29 7.50 3.87
CA ILE A 205 4.01 7.81 2.63
C ILE A 205 4.00 9.30 2.25
N GLY A 206 3.50 10.17 3.11
CA GLY A 206 3.30 11.61 2.83
C GLY A 206 4.44 12.51 3.28
N ARG A 207 5.38 12.02 4.08
CA ARG A 207 6.47 12.81 4.69
C ARG A 207 7.85 12.27 4.30
N VAL A 208 8.87 12.88 4.88
CA VAL A 208 10.29 12.48 4.80
C VAL A 208 10.82 12.35 6.22
N ASP A 209 11.56 11.28 6.50
CA ASP A 209 12.22 11.09 7.78
C ASP A 209 13.54 11.90 7.87
N PRO A 210 14.11 12.10 9.07
CA PRO A 210 15.32 12.89 9.25
C PRO A 210 16.56 12.37 8.50
N SER A 211 16.59 11.05 8.20
CA SER A 211 17.74 10.48 7.48
C SER A 211 17.76 10.83 5.99
N HIS A 212 16.58 11.19 5.43
CA HIS A 212 16.42 11.47 4.00
C HIS A 212 16.07 12.93 3.68
N GLU A 213 16.19 13.87 4.62
CA GLU A 213 15.88 15.29 4.37
C GLU A 213 16.63 15.89 3.18
N LYS A 214 17.87 15.43 2.91
CA LYS A 214 18.70 15.92 1.81
C LYS A 214 18.38 15.24 0.48
N GLU A 215 17.82 14.04 0.52
CA GLU A 215 17.50 13.20 -0.63
C GLU A 215 16.08 12.65 -0.49
N PRO A 216 15.05 13.51 -0.60
CA PRO A 216 13.67 13.16 -0.23
C PRO A 216 12.96 12.24 -1.24
N ASN A 217 13.60 11.95 -2.38
CA ASN A 217 13.04 11.10 -3.42
C ASN A 217 13.29 9.61 -3.11
N TYR A 218 12.83 9.12 -1.99
CA TYR A 218 13.04 7.75 -1.53
C TYR A 218 11.73 7.07 -1.09
N CYS A 219 11.79 5.75 -0.89
CA CYS A 219 10.78 4.95 -0.24
C CYS A 219 11.45 3.75 0.44
N TYR A 220 11.04 3.42 1.67
CA TYR A 220 11.36 2.12 2.26
C TYR A 220 10.43 1.05 1.68
N LEU A 221 11.01 -0.03 1.20
CA LEU A 221 10.28 -1.24 0.83
C LEU A 221 10.60 -2.33 1.83
N ILE A 222 9.62 -2.66 2.67
CA ILE A 222 9.80 -3.58 3.79
C ILE A 222 9.13 -4.90 3.46
N GLY A 223 9.90 -5.98 3.60
CA GLY A 223 9.41 -7.35 3.42
C GLY A 223 9.27 -7.83 1.98
N SER A 224 9.58 -6.99 0.98
CA SER A 224 9.41 -7.33 -0.44
C SER A 224 10.15 -8.60 -0.87
N ASP A 225 11.31 -8.89 -0.26
CA ASP A 225 12.21 -10.02 -0.52
C ASP A 225 12.03 -11.21 0.46
N LYS A 226 11.08 -11.12 1.42
CA LYS A 226 10.99 -12.07 2.53
C LYS A 226 10.22 -13.35 2.21
N LEU A 227 9.37 -13.31 1.18
CA LEU A 227 8.55 -14.47 0.77
C LEU A 227 8.62 -14.76 -0.72
N SER A 228 8.96 -13.76 -1.55
CA SER A 228 8.94 -13.91 -3.02
C SER A 228 10.03 -13.05 -3.67
N THR A 229 11.01 -13.71 -4.28
CA THR A 229 12.01 -13.04 -5.11
C THR A 229 11.35 -12.29 -6.27
N GLU A 230 10.35 -12.91 -6.89
CA GLU A 230 9.67 -12.33 -8.06
C GLU A 230 8.88 -11.06 -7.70
N LEU A 231 8.21 -11.01 -6.54
CA LEU A 231 7.53 -9.80 -6.10
C LEU A 231 8.52 -8.64 -5.91
N HIS A 232 9.66 -8.91 -5.29
CA HIS A 232 10.73 -7.94 -5.11
C HIS A 232 11.22 -7.39 -6.46
N GLU A 233 11.55 -8.28 -7.41
CA GLU A 233 12.01 -7.91 -8.76
C GLU A 233 10.97 -7.10 -9.54
N ILE A 234 9.67 -7.41 -9.40
CA ILE A 234 8.58 -6.65 -10.02
C ILE A 234 8.57 -5.21 -9.51
N SER A 235 8.70 -5.01 -8.19
CA SER A 235 8.70 -3.67 -7.60
C SER A 235 9.95 -2.87 -7.99
N GLU A 236 11.13 -3.52 -8.00
CA GLU A 236 12.38 -2.92 -8.48
C GLU A 236 12.25 -2.50 -9.95
N TYR A 237 11.69 -3.37 -10.79
CA TYR A 237 11.47 -3.07 -12.20
C TYR A 237 10.52 -1.88 -12.36
N ALA A 238 9.38 -1.86 -11.65
CA ALA A 238 8.43 -0.77 -11.67
C ALA A 238 9.10 0.56 -11.28
N ASN A 239 9.92 0.55 -10.23
CA ASN A 239 10.68 1.72 -9.81
C ASN A 239 11.68 2.18 -10.88
N ALA A 240 12.51 1.28 -11.40
CA ALA A 240 13.54 1.62 -12.37
C ALA A 240 12.97 2.25 -13.66
N ILE A 241 11.78 1.79 -14.09
CA ILE A 241 11.16 2.23 -15.34
C ILE A 241 10.34 3.51 -15.15
N TYR A 242 9.61 3.67 -14.04
CA TYR A 242 8.57 4.70 -13.94
C TYR A 242 8.87 5.79 -12.93
N THR A 243 9.38 5.46 -11.74
CA THR A 243 9.47 6.41 -10.65
C THR A 243 10.90 6.82 -10.29
N GLN A 244 11.87 5.93 -10.48
CA GLN A 244 13.31 6.21 -10.23
C GLN A 244 13.54 6.86 -8.85
N MET A 245 12.96 6.24 -7.83
CA MET A 245 13.16 6.61 -6.43
C MET A 245 14.34 5.83 -5.87
N ASP A 246 15.00 6.38 -4.85
CA ASP A 246 15.97 5.64 -4.05
C ASP A 246 15.20 4.68 -3.14
N ILE A 247 15.37 3.39 -3.36
CA ILE A 247 14.73 2.38 -2.52
C ILE A 247 15.67 2.01 -1.38
N ASP A 248 15.18 2.17 -0.15
CA ASP A 248 15.91 1.80 1.06
C ASP A 248 15.31 0.53 1.67
N TYR A 249 16.16 -0.47 1.92
CA TYR A 249 15.81 -1.76 2.50
C TYR A 249 16.25 -1.90 3.96
N LYS A 250 16.61 -0.80 4.63
CA LYS A 250 17.10 -0.76 6.01
C LYS A 250 16.30 -1.63 6.97
N TYR A 251 14.98 -1.63 6.84
CA TYR A 251 14.07 -2.34 7.74
C TYR A 251 13.82 -3.81 7.36
N ASN A 252 14.50 -4.31 6.34
CA ASN A 252 14.54 -5.75 6.02
C ASN A 252 15.62 -6.49 6.81
N ASP A 253 16.43 -5.77 7.61
CA ASP A 253 17.40 -6.37 8.52
C ASP A 253 16.68 -7.13 9.65
N PRO A 254 16.91 -8.46 9.81
CA PRO A 254 16.34 -9.23 10.91
C PRO A 254 16.71 -8.70 12.31
N ASP A 255 17.83 -7.95 12.41
CA ASP A 255 18.32 -7.35 13.64
C ASP A 255 17.87 -5.87 13.80
N ASP A 256 16.94 -5.37 12.96
CA ASP A 256 16.38 -4.03 13.10
C ASP A 256 15.89 -3.79 14.53
N PRO A 257 16.52 -2.83 15.28
CA PRO A 257 16.15 -2.58 16.68
C PRO A 257 14.75 -1.99 16.83
N GLU A 258 14.25 -1.31 15.81
CA GLU A 258 12.91 -0.70 15.79
C GLU A 258 11.82 -1.71 15.41
N ARG A 259 12.21 -2.85 14.83
CA ARG A 259 11.32 -3.95 14.44
C ARG A 259 10.16 -3.51 13.54
N ILE A 260 10.44 -2.61 12.60
CA ILE A 260 9.43 -2.00 11.73
C ILE A 260 8.66 -3.05 10.92
N TYR A 261 9.31 -4.14 10.50
CA TYR A 261 8.66 -5.25 9.80
C TYR A 261 7.38 -5.79 10.48
N TYR A 262 7.19 -5.59 11.79
CA TYR A 262 6.05 -6.12 12.56
C TYR A 262 5.03 -5.04 12.93
N ARG A 263 5.22 -3.79 12.45
CA ARG A 263 4.51 -2.64 12.98
C ARG A 263 3.40 -2.11 12.09
N SER A 264 3.10 -2.79 10.96
CA SER A 264 1.96 -2.44 10.13
C SER A 264 1.22 -3.69 9.63
N ASP A 265 0.13 -3.50 8.94
CA ASP A 265 -0.91 -4.49 8.63
C ASP A 265 -0.45 -5.64 7.73
N HIS A 266 0.56 -5.40 6.85
CA HIS A 266 1.18 -6.42 6.00
C HIS A 266 1.66 -7.65 6.78
N TYR A 267 2.04 -7.47 8.05
CA TYR A 267 2.53 -8.58 8.88
C TYR A 267 1.49 -9.70 9.03
N ASN A 268 0.21 -9.34 9.11
CA ASN A 268 -0.86 -10.32 9.22
C ASN A 268 -1.06 -11.15 7.96
N PHE A 269 -0.72 -10.62 6.79
CA PHE A 269 -0.67 -11.37 5.53
C PHE A 269 0.59 -12.22 5.42
N ALA A 270 1.75 -11.67 5.80
CA ALA A 270 3.02 -12.40 5.80
C ALA A 270 2.98 -13.66 6.68
N LYS A 271 2.29 -13.63 7.84
CA LYS A 271 2.06 -14.79 8.71
C LYS A 271 1.37 -15.96 7.97
N HIS A 272 0.57 -15.67 6.95
CA HIS A 272 -0.12 -16.64 6.13
C HIS A 272 0.61 -16.98 4.83
N ASN A 273 1.90 -16.67 4.73
CA ASN A 273 2.73 -16.87 3.54
C ASN A 273 2.18 -16.17 2.29
N ILE A 274 1.53 -15.03 2.44
CA ILE A 274 1.16 -14.16 1.33
C ILE A 274 2.34 -13.22 1.10
N PRO A 275 2.89 -13.13 -0.12
CA PRO A 275 3.92 -12.16 -0.46
C PRO A 275 3.43 -10.73 -0.17
N ILE A 276 4.27 -9.93 0.45
CA ILE A 276 3.91 -8.56 0.87
C ILE A 276 4.96 -7.53 0.46
N ILE A 277 4.54 -6.30 0.31
CA ILE A 277 5.42 -5.12 0.40
C ILE A 277 4.76 -4.13 1.34
N PHE A 278 5.51 -3.65 2.31
CA PHE A 278 5.13 -2.50 3.11
C PHE A 278 5.89 -1.27 2.61
N TYR A 279 5.16 -0.33 2.00
CA TYR A 279 5.66 0.96 1.54
C TYR A 279 5.56 1.97 2.67
N PHE A 280 6.70 2.54 3.05
CA PHE A 280 6.85 3.38 4.23
C PHE A 280 7.87 4.51 3.96
N ASN A 281 7.77 5.60 4.68
CA ASN A 281 8.75 6.70 4.57
C ASN A 281 9.40 7.11 5.88
N GLY A 282 9.32 6.26 6.88
CA GLY A 282 9.99 6.48 8.15
C GLY A 282 9.17 7.34 9.11
N VAL A 283 9.69 7.43 10.33
CA VAL A 283 9.08 8.19 11.42
C VAL A 283 9.64 9.62 11.41
N HIS A 284 8.76 10.61 11.50
CA HIS A 284 9.11 12.02 11.59
C HIS A 284 8.76 12.61 12.96
N GLU A 285 9.17 13.84 13.20
CA GLU A 285 9.02 14.52 14.50
C GLU A 285 7.57 14.69 15.00
N ASP A 286 6.61 14.65 14.07
CA ASP A 286 5.18 14.82 14.35
C ASP A 286 4.41 13.50 14.55
N TYR A 287 5.08 12.35 14.42
CA TYR A 287 4.48 11.02 14.59
C TYR A 287 3.75 10.89 15.93
N HIS A 288 2.50 10.47 15.90
CA HIS A 288 1.60 10.35 17.07
C HIS A 288 1.41 11.66 17.85
N LYS A 289 1.39 12.80 17.15
CA LYS A 289 1.15 14.12 17.74
C LYS A 289 0.08 14.89 17.00
N PRO A 290 -0.60 15.86 17.67
CA PRO A 290 -1.54 16.75 16.99
C PRO A 290 -0.92 17.54 15.83
N SER A 291 0.39 17.67 15.81
CA SER A 291 1.13 18.37 14.77
C SER A 291 1.34 17.56 13.48
N ASP A 292 0.85 16.31 13.39
CA ASP A 292 0.77 15.56 12.12
C ASP A 292 -0.43 16.04 11.29
N GLU A 293 -0.17 17.10 10.52
CA GLU A 293 -1.15 17.92 9.84
C GLU A 293 -1.03 17.88 8.32
N VAL A 294 -2.14 18.06 7.62
CA VAL A 294 -2.22 18.11 6.15
C VAL A 294 -1.26 19.16 5.56
N SER A 295 -1.05 20.27 6.26
CA SER A 295 -0.16 21.35 5.82
C SER A 295 1.31 20.93 5.69
N LYS A 296 1.71 19.83 6.32
CA LYS A 296 3.08 19.29 6.32
C LYS A 296 3.30 18.19 5.29
N ILE A 297 2.25 17.71 4.66
CA ILE A 297 2.33 16.63 3.67
C ILE A 297 2.96 17.12 2.36
N GLN A 298 3.90 16.35 1.87
CA GLN A 298 4.60 16.58 0.60
C GLN A 298 3.86 15.83 -0.52
N PHE A 299 2.79 16.42 -1.03
CA PHE A 299 1.86 15.76 -1.96
C PHE A 299 2.49 15.23 -3.25
N ASP A 300 3.51 15.91 -3.78
CA ASP A 300 4.20 15.44 -4.98
C ASP A 300 4.96 14.14 -4.71
N LEU A 301 5.55 13.99 -3.53
CA LEU A 301 6.21 12.75 -3.11
C LEU A 301 5.21 11.66 -2.77
N LEU A 302 4.11 11.99 -2.07
CA LEU A 302 3.02 11.05 -1.81
C LEU A 302 2.50 10.45 -3.12
N VAL A 303 2.21 11.30 -4.11
CA VAL A 303 1.75 10.86 -5.43
C VAL A 303 2.77 9.97 -6.13
N LYS A 304 4.03 10.35 -6.10
CA LYS A 304 5.10 9.55 -6.73
C LYS A 304 5.21 8.15 -6.11
N ARG A 305 5.11 8.05 -4.78
CA ARG A 305 5.10 6.78 -4.05
C ARG A 305 3.84 5.97 -4.35
N ALA A 306 2.67 6.60 -4.35
CA ALA A 306 1.42 5.96 -4.76
C ALA A 306 1.47 5.46 -6.22
N GLN A 307 2.15 6.20 -7.11
CA GLN A 307 2.39 5.74 -8.48
C GLN A 307 3.33 4.53 -8.55
N LEU A 308 4.40 4.47 -7.74
CA LEU A 308 5.24 3.27 -7.63
C LEU A 308 4.40 2.05 -7.25
N ILE A 309 3.56 2.19 -6.23
CA ILE A 309 2.66 1.13 -5.74
C ILE A 309 1.67 0.72 -6.84
N PHE A 310 1.09 1.69 -7.55
CA PHE A 310 0.21 1.44 -8.69
C PHE A 310 0.93 0.66 -9.80
N TYR A 311 2.16 1.03 -10.19
CA TYR A 311 2.90 0.34 -11.25
C TYR A 311 3.28 -1.09 -10.86
N THR A 312 3.69 -1.31 -9.62
CA THR A 312 3.93 -2.65 -9.07
C THR A 312 2.66 -3.50 -9.16
N GLY A 313 1.54 -2.95 -8.70
CA GLY A 313 0.25 -3.62 -8.78
C GLY A 313 -0.24 -3.82 -10.22
N TRP A 314 0.05 -2.87 -11.13
CA TRP A 314 -0.33 -3.00 -12.55
C TRP A 314 0.33 -4.21 -13.22
N ASP A 315 1.61 -4.43 -12.95
CA ASP A 315 2.30 -5.64 -13.42
C ASP A 315 1.65 -6.89 -12.80
N LEU A 316 1.51 -6.93 -11.48
CA LEU A 316 0.95 -8.08 -10.75
C LEU A 316 -0.44 -8.49 -11.23
N VAL A 317 -1.32 -7.54 -11.54
CA VAL A 317 -2.69 -7.87 -11.98
C VAL A 317 -2.79 -8.24 -13.44
N ASN A 318 -1.78 -7.91 -14.28
CA ASN A 318 -1.85 -8.12 -15.74
C ASN A 318 -0.90 -9.22 -16.26
N ARG A 319 0.10 -9.65 -15.50
CA ARG A 319 1.03 -10.70 -15.88
C ARG A 319 0.36 -12.07 -15.94
N ASP A 320 0.95 -13.03 -16.70
CA ASP A 320 0.37 -14.35 -16.88
C ASP A 320 0.39 -15.19 -15.59
N LYS A 321 1.52 -15.17 -14.86
CA LYS A 321 1.70 -15.95 -13.64
C LYS A 321 1.70 -15.05 -12.40
N ARG A 322 1.11 -15.55 -11.32
CA ARG A 322 1.25 -14.92 -9.99
C ARG A 322 2.67 -15.10 -9.46
N PRO A 323 3.19 -14.18 -8.62
CA PRO A 323 4.47 -14.39 -7.96
C PRO A 323 4.44 -15.65 -7.09
N VAL A 324 5.54 -16.40 -7.09
CA VAL A 324 5.67 -17.61 -6.30
C VAL A 324 6.27 -17.30 -4.94
N VAL A 325 5.88 -18.07 -3.92
CA VAL A 325 6.53 -18.05 -2.59
C VAL A 325 7.73 -19.00 -2.71
N ASP A 326 8.92 -18.45 -2.87
CA ASP A 326 10.18 -19.16 -3.10
C ASP A 326 11.26 -18.85 -2.05
N VAL A 327 10.97 -17.94 -1.13
CA VAL A 327 11.88 -17.54 -0.05
C VAL A 327 11.29 -17.96 1.30
N VAL A 328 12.14 -18.52 2.16
CA VAL A 328 11.77 -18.73 3.58
C VAL A 328 12.00 -17.44 4.32
N ASN A 329 10.94 -16.94 4.97
CA ASN A 329 11.02 -15.71 5.74
C ASN A 329 12.03 -15.87 6.90
N ASP A 330 13.10 -15.09 6.89
CA ASP A 330 14.19 -15.10 7.87
C ASP A 330 13.96 -14.14 9.05
N MET A 331 12.86 -13.38 9.02
CA MET A 331 12.53 -12.46 10.11
C MET A 331 12.17 -13.23 11.37
N PRO A 332 12.72 -12.84 12.55
CA PRO A 332 12.40 -13.48 13.82
C PRO A 332 10.90 -13.46 14.12
N ALA A 333 10.40 -14.43 14.90
CA ALA A 333 9.00 -14.42 15.32
C ALA A 333 8.66 -13.13 16.12
N ARG A 334 7.46 -12.58 15.93
CA ARG A 334 6.94 -11.45 16.72
C ARG A 334 6.90 -11.87 18.20
N ARG A 335 7.60 -11.13 19.08
CA ARG A 335 7.62 -11.37 20.53
C ARG A 335 6.43 -10.73 21.20
#